data_8ee3d849989844bade892287f042b204
#
_entry.id   8ee3d849989844bade892287f042b204
#
_cell.length_a   1.000
_cell.length_b   1.000
_cell.length_c   1.000
_cell.angle_alpha   90.00
_cell.angle_beta   90.00
_cell.angle_gamma   90.00
#
_symmetry.space_group_name_H-M   'P 1'
#
loop_
_entity.id
_entity.type
_entity.pdbx_description
1 polymer ?
#
loop_
_entity_poly.entity_id
_entity_poly.type
_entity_poly.pdbx_seq_one_letter_code
_entity_poly.pdbx_strand_id
1 'polypeptide(L)'
;LGDVYKRQPMPDELRDQLLPVKSICRAIGFPLIEIDGVEADDVIATIAKMAKDAKYKCVISSLDKDLMQLVEDPHITMMDTMKHKIFDEKGVFEKFGVKSNQIRDMLALVGDTSDNIPGVPKVGQKTAAKWLNEYGDIQNIKDNADAIKGVVGENLRNALDDIDRNINLVSLKTNVEIEESFDDLLTFNPNEEELDKIFAELEFRSVEKSVQKKISKKENDYETILDEKTLKKWITKVNKSEAFAIDTETDSVDTVTANLIGISLSVSENEACYIPIAHSYDGCPKQLSMDYVVENLGPIIEKNQDKAVGQNLKFDIPILARHGIKITKFLADTMLMSYVLNSTATRHGMDRLADFYLNYTTTKYTDVTGTASKQISFSEVKLDIASDYAAEDADITLRLYNFFAPLLKEKSNQNKLLQDIEY
;
A
#
# COMPACT_ATOMS: atom_id res chain seq x y z
N LEU A 1 -19.89 -31.10 -21.30
CA LEU A 1 -20.71 -29.91 -21.03
C LEU A 1 -21.44 -30.16 -19.71
N GLY A 2 -20.68 -30.10 -18.61
CA GLY A 2 -21.23 -30.25 -17.29
C GLY A 2 -22.09 -29.05 -16.89
N ASP A 3 -22.91 -29.24 -15.87
CA ASP A 3 -23.92 -28.32 -15.35
C ASP A 3 -23.41 -26.87 -15.18
N VAL A 4 -23.37 -26.09 -16.25
CA VAL A 4 -23.16 -24.64 -16.25
C VAL A 4 -24.18 -23.95 -15.32
N TYR A 5 -25.30 -24.61 -15.01
CA TYR A 5 -26.35 -24.12 -14.14
C TYR A 5 -26.02 -24.07 -12.64
N LYS A 6 -24.90 -24.63 -12.17
CA LYS A 6 -24.49 -24.58 -10.75
C LYS A 6 -23.54 -23.44 -10.43
N ARG A 7 -22.92 -22.79 -11.42
CA ARG A 7 -22.13 -21.59 -11.19
C ARG A 7 -23.08 -20.40 -11.02
N GLN A 8 -22.96 -19.69 -9.90
CA GLN A 8 -23.68 -18.42 -9.74
C GLN A 8 -23.19 -17.45 -10.83
N PRO A 9 -24.13 -16.72 -11.50
CA PRO A 9 -23.71 -15.68 -12.43
C PRO A 9 -22.86 -14.65 -11.69
N MET A 10 -21.85 -14.12 -12.37
CA MET A 10 -21.02 -13.05 -11.83
C MET A 10 -21.93 -11.85 -11.48
N PRO A 11 -21.84 -11.29 -10.25
CA PRO A 11 -22.55 -10.05 -9.92
C PRO A 11 -22.23 -8.94 -10.92
N ASP A 12 -23.22 -8.10 -11.24
CA ASP A 12 -23.04 -7.03 -12.23
C ASP A 12 -21.93 -6.04 -11.78
N GLU A 13 -21.89 -5.73 -10.49
CA GLU A 13 -20.86 -4.84 -9.90
C GLU A 13 -19.43 -5.39 -10.08
N LEU A 14 -19.27 -6.71 -10.10
CA LEU A 14 -17.98 -7.34 -10.35
C LEU A 14 -17.66 -7.35 -11.86
N ARG A 15 -18.66 -7.56 -12.70
CA ARG A 15 -18.51 -7.51 -14.15
C ARG A 15 -18.04 -6.12 -14.61
N ASP A 16 -18.59 -5.06 -14.04
CA ASP A 16 -18.26 -3.69 -14.36
C ASP A 16 -16.80 -3.32 -14.00
N GLN A 17 -16.20 -4.06 -13.05
CA GLN A 17 -14.80 -3.86 -12.66
C GLN A 17 -13.79 -4.54 -13.61
N LEU A 18 -14.20 -5.48 -14.45
CA LEU A 18 -13.27 -6.22 -15.32
C LEU A 18 -12.58 -5.32 -16.35
N LEU A 19 -13.33 -4.41 -16.98
CA LEU A 19 -12.77 -3.50 -17.97
C LEU A 19 -11.76 -2.53 -17.37
N PRO A 20 -12.05 -1.83 -16.26
CA PRO A 20 -11.06 -1.03 -15.54
C PRO A 20 -9.78 -1.78 -15.16
N VAL A 21 -9.91 -3.02 -14.61
CA VAL A 21 -8.74 -3.83 -14.25
C VAL A 21 -7.87 -4.13 -15.46
N LYS A 22 -8.47 -4.53 -16.60
CA LYS A 22 -7.74 -4.78 -17.85
C LYS A 22 -7.05 -3.51 -18.37
N SER A 23 -7.73 -2.36 -18.31
CA SER A 23 -7.16 -1.08 -18.72
C SER A 23 -5.97 -0.69 -17.88
N ILE A 24 -6.05 -0.87 -16.55
CA ILE A 24 -4.93 -0.63 -15.63
C ILE A 24 -3.75 -1.56 -15.96
N CYS A 25 -4.00 -2.87 -16.16
CA CYS A 25 -2.93 -3.82 -16.49
C CYS A 25 -2.18 -3.42 -17.77
N ARG A 26 -2.92 -3.01 -18.83
CA ARG A 26 -2.31 -2.53 -20.07
C ARG A 26 -1.53 -1.23 -19.86
N ALA A 27 -2.11 -0.28 -19.13
CA ALA A 27 -1.47 1.00 -18.88
C ALA A 27 -0.23 0.89 -17.98
N ILE A 28 -0.20 -0.06 -17.02
CA ILE A 28 1.01 -0.42 -16.27
C ILE A 28 2.10 -1.00 -17.19
N GLY A 29 1.73 -1.51 -18.37
CA GLY A 29 2.66 -2.08 -19.34
C GLY A 29 2.76 -3.59 -19.30
N PHE A 30 1.86 -4.29 -18.60
CA PHE A 30 1.80 -5.75 -18.68
C PHE A 30 1.13 -6.18 -19.99
N PRO A 31 1.74 -7.13 -20.74
CA PRO A 31 1.07 -7.78 -21.85
C PRO A 31 -0.18 -8.51 -21.32
N LEU A 32 -1.34 -8.14 -21.84
CA LEU A 32 -2.61 -8.77 -21.51
C LEU A 32 -3.10 -9.58 -22.71
N ILE A 33 -3.05 -10.90 -22.58
CA ILE A 33 -3.41 -11.85 -23.64
C ILE A 33 -4.82 -12.36 -23.37
N GLU A 34 -5.68 -12.24 -24.36
CA GLU A 34 -7.05 -12.75 -24.36
C GLU A 34 -7.33 -13.42 -25.72
N ILE A 35 -7.65 -14.69 -25.71
CA ILE A 35 -7.91 -15.46 -26.93
C ILE A 35 -9.31 -16.06 -26.84
N ASP A 36 -10.18 -15.69 -27.75
CA ASP A 36 -11.56 -16.18 -27.77
C ASP A 36 -11.64 -17.69 -27.91
N GLY A 37 -12.40 -18.33 -27.03
CA GLY A 37 -12.60 -19.78 -27.06
C GLY A 37 -11.44 -20.62 -26.53
N VAL A 38 -10.43 -20.00 -25.95
CA VAL A 38 -9.27 -20.66 -25.29
C VAL A 38 -9.32 -20.38 -23.79
N GLU A 39 -9.03 -21.40 -22.99
CA GLU A 39 -8.91 -21.24 -21.54
C GLU A 39 -7.59 -20.54 -21.18
N ALA A 40 -7.64 -19.67 -20.15
CA ALA A 40 -6.45 -18.95 -19.70
C ALA A 40 -5.31 -19.90 -19.31
N ASP A 41 -5.63 -21.07 -18.76
CA ASP A 41 -4.65 -22.07 -18.32
C ASP A 41 -3.86 -22.68 -19.49
N ASP A 42 -4.50 -22.85 -20.65
CA ASP A 42 -3.85 -23.28 -21.88
C ASP A 42 -2.88 -22.21 -22.42
N VAL A 43 -3.26 -20.93 -22.30
CA VAL A 43 -2.37 -19.81 -22.66
C VAL A 43 -1.18 -19.75 -21.71
N ILE A 44 -1.40 -19.84 -20.40
CA ILE A 44 -0.34 -19.88 -19.38
C ILE A 44 0.61 -21.06 -19.64
N ALA A 45 0.07 -22.24 -19.92
CA ALA A 45 0.88 -23.43 -20.21
C ALA A 45 1.74 -23.26 -21.47
N THR A 46 1.18 -22.62 -22.49
CA THR A 46 1.90 -22.34 -23.76
C THR A 46 3.05 -21.36 -23.51
N ILE A 47 2.79 -20.25 -22.78
CA ILE A 47 3.82 -19.25 -22.45
C ILE A 47 4.90 -19.84 -21.53
N ALA A 48 4.52 -20.63 -20.53
CA ALA A 48 5.49 -21.32 -19.67
C ALA A 48 6.43 -22.23 -20.45
N LYS A 49 5.90 -22.95 -21.45
CA LYS A 49 6.71 -23.75 -22.35
C LYS A 49 7.61 -22.89 -23.24
N MET A 50 7.11 -21.80 -23.81
CA MET A 50 7.93 -20.87 -24.61
C MET A 50 9.08 -20.29 -23.76
N ALA A 51 8.81 -19.91 -22.52
CA ALA A 51 9.84 -19.44 -21.60
C ALA A 51 10.91 -20.50 -21.32
N LYS A 52 10.49 -21.75 -21.07
CA LYS A 52 11.40 -22.88 -20.88
C LYS A 52 12.28 -23.13 -22.12
N ASP A 53 11.66 -23.17 -23.31
CA ASP A 53 12.36 -23.42 -24.58
C ASP A 53 13.39 -22.31 -24.89
N ALA A 54 13.07 -21.08 -24.48
CA ALA A 54 13.96 -19.90 -24.52
C ALA A 54 14.96 -19.83 -23.34
N LYS A 55 14.97 -20.83 -22.45
CA LYS A 55 15.84 -20.94 -21.26
C LYS A 55 15.64 -19.82 -20.21
N TYR A 56 14.48 -19.25 -20.15
CA TYR A 56 14.09 -18.33 -19.08
C TYR A 56 13.54 -19.08 -17.86
N LYS A 57 13.62 -18.43 -16.69
CA LYS A 57 12.91 -18.89 -15.51
C LYS A 57 11.49 -18.31 -15.54
N CYS A 58 10.51 -19.19 -15.42
CA CYS A 58 9.09 -18.83 -15.39
C CYS A 58 8.53 -19.03 -13.98
N VAL A 59 7.84 -18.03 -13.46
CA VAL A 59 7.08 -18.12 -12.21
C VAL A 59 5.61 -17.93 -12.54
N ILE A 60 4.82 -18.99 -12.40
CA ILE A 60 3.37 -18.94 -12.60
C ILE A 60 2.72 -18.44 -11.29
N SER A 61 2.08 -17.29 -11.34
CA SER A 61 1.39 -16.69 -10.20
C SER A 61 -0.09 -17.10 -10.23
N SER A 62 -0.44 -18.17 -9.53
CA SER A 62 -1.81 -18.71 -9.48
C SER A 62 -2.05 -19.53 -8.22
N LEU A 63 -3.34 -19.67 -7.85
CA LEU A 63 -3.81 -20.60 -6.82
C LEU A 63 -4.34 -21.91 -7.42
N ASP A 64 -4.45 -21.97 -8.74
CA ASP A 64 -5.03 -23.12 -9.42
C ASP A 64 -4.11 -24.33 -9.34
N LYS A 65 -4.65 -25.43 -8.81
CA LYS A 65 -3.90 -26.67 -8.63
C LYS A 65 -3.56 -27.35 -9.96
N ASP A 66 -4.34 -27.08 -11.02
CA ASP A 66 -4.17 -27.72 -12.31
C ASP A 66 -2.89 -27.24 -12.99
N LEU A 67 -2.48 -26.00 -12.75
CA LEU A 67 -1.21 -25.45 -13.21
C LEU A 67 0.03 -26.07 -12.54
N MET A 68 -0.15 -26.82 -11.44
CA MET A 68 0.96 -27.54 -10.79
C MET A 68 1.57 -28.64 -11.68
N GLN A 69 0.85 -29.09 -12.70
CA GLN A 69 1.39 -30.03 -13.69
C GLN A 69 2.51 -29.44 -14.56
N LEU A 70 2.63 -28.09 -14.59
CA LEU A 70 3.65 -27.37 -15.35
C LEU A 70 4.96 -27.17 -14.59
N VAL A 71 4.97 -27.38 -13.28
CA VAL A 71 6.17 -27.16 -12.45
C VAL A 71 7.27 -28.10 -12.85
N GLU A 72 8.44 -27.54 -13.21
CA GLU A 72 9.61 -28.30 -13.69
C GLU A 72 10.90 -27.55 -13.31
N ASP A 73 11.65 -28.12 -12.38
CA ASP A 73 12.92 -27.56 -11.94
C ASP A 73 14.02 -27.61 -13.01
N PRO A 74 14.84 -26.59 -13.19
CA PRO A 74 14.85 -25.29 -12.45
C PRO A 74 14.10 -24.18 -13.21
N HIS A 75 13.28 -24.51 -14.20
CA HIS A 75 12.74 -23.54 -15.17
C HIS A 75 11.37 -22.98 -14.81
N ILE A 76 10.47 -23.82 -14.32
CA ILE A 76 9.08 -23.43 -14.07
C ILE A 76 8.73 -23.69 -12.61
N THR A 77 8.38 -22.64 -11.89
CA THR A 77 7.86 -22.70 -10.52
C THR A 77 6.49 -22.04 -10.44
N MET A 78 5.73 -22.34 -9.41
CA MET A 78 4.44 -21.72 -9.17
C MET A 78 4.45 -20.96 -7.83
N MET A 79 3.80 -19.80 -7.76
CA MET A 79 3.70 -18.98 -6.57
C MET A 79 2.26 -18.81 -6.11
N ASP A 80 1.98 -19.20 -4.87
CA ASP A 80 0.75 -18.83 -4.15
C ASP A 80 0.90 -17.38 -3.66
N THR A 81 0.21 -16.47 -4.31
CA THR A 81 0.29 -15.03 -4.01
C THR A 81 -0.30 -14.66 -2.65
N MET A 82 -1.26 -15.43 -2.14
CA MET A 82 -1.88 -15.17 -0.84
C MET A 82 -0.97 -15.54 0.33
N LYS A 83 -0.13 -16.57 0.15
CA LYS A 83 0.78 -17.07 1.19
C LYS A 83 2.24 -16.75 0.90
N HIS A 84 2.54 -16.12 -0.24
CA HIS A 84 3.90 -15.88 -0.74
C HIS A 84 4.77 -17.14 -0.75
N LYS A 85 4.14 -18.30 -1.02
CA LYS A 85 4.81 -19.59 -1.05
C LYS A 85 5.11 -20.01 -2.49
N ILE A 86 6.38 -20.32 -2.76
CA ILE A 86 6.82 -20.89 -4.04
C ILE A 86 6.74 -22.41 -3.98
N PHE A 87 6.22 -23.01 -5.04
CA PHE A 87 6.18 -24.45 -5.27
C PHE A 87 7.15 -24.79 -6.40
N ASP A 88 8.21 -25.51 -6.06
CA ASP A 88 9.09 -26.27 -6.93
C ASP A 88 8.60 -27.74 -7.00
N GLU A 89 9.28 -28.63 -7.70
CA GLU A 89 8.90 -30.05 -7.77
C GLU A 89 8.80 -30.69 -6.39
N LYS A 90 9.68 -30.32 -5.47
CA LYS A 90 9.65 -30.80 -4.09
C LYS A 90 8.40 -30.29 -3.35
N GLY A 91 8.07 -29.02 -3.50
CA GLY A 91 6.87 -28.41 -2.92
C GLY A 91 5.58 -29.00 -3.44
N VAL A 92 5.53 -29.36 -4.73
CA VAL A 92 4.41 -30.10 -5.34
C VAL A 92 4.29 -31.48 -4.70
N PHE A 93 5.41 -32.22 -4.58
CA PHE A 93 5.41 -33.55 -3.97
C PHE A 93 4.98 -33.50 -2.49
N GLU A 94 5.47 -32.54 -1.73
CA GLU A 94 5.07 -32.37 -0.31
C GLU A 94 3.56 -32.10 -0.18
N LYS A 95 2.97 -31.35 -1.12
CA LYS A 95 1.54 -30.98 -1.09
C LYS A 95 0.62 -32.10 -1.58
N PHE A 96 0.99 -32.78 -2.65
CA PHE A 96 0.11 -33.73 -3.34
C PHE A 96 0.51 -35.21 -3.16
N GLY A 97 1.74 -35.49 -2.76
CA GLY A 97 2.28 -36.85 -2.64
C GLY A 97 2.62 -37.49 -3.97
N VAL A 98 2.66 -36.73 -5.06
CA VAL A 98 3.02 -37.15 -6.43
C VAL A 98 3.95 -36.11 -7.05
N LYS A 99 4.68 -36.54 -8.10
CA LYS A 99 5.54 -35.64 -8.89
C LYS A 99 4.69 -34.68 -9.74
N SER A 100 5.24 -33.54 -10.15
CA SER A 100 4.55 -32.56 -10.99
C SER A 100 4.00 -33.17 -12.27
N ASN A 101 4.77 -34.00 -12.96
CA ASN A 101 4.32 -34.69 -14.16
C ASN A 101 3.24 -35.78 -13.95
N GLN A 102 2.92 -36.11 -12.69
CA GLN A 102 1.83 -37.01 -12.30
C GLN A 102 0.57 -36.26 -11.83
N ILE A 103 0.60 -34.93 -11.73
CA ILE A 103 -0.54 -34.13 -11.28
C ILE A 103 -1.73 -34.30 -12.22
N ARG A 104 -1.53 -34.26 -13.54
CA ARG A 104 -2.56 -34.54 -14.54
C ARG A 104 -3.26 -35.86 -14.28
N ASP A 105 -2.46 -36.94 -14.11
CA ASP A 105 -2.98 -38.28 -13.89
C ASP A 105 -3.73 -38.42 -12.56
N MET A 106 -3.21 -37.72 -11.54
CA MET A 106 -3.92 -37.63 -10.23
C MET A 106 -5.28 -36.93 -10.36
N LEU A 107 -5.36 -35.81 -11.09
CA LEU A 107 -6.60 -35.10 -11.33
C LEU A 107 -7.61 -35.92 -12.11
N ALA A 108 -7.17 -36.70 -13.11
CA ALA A 108 -8.04 -37.59 -13.85
C ALA A 108 -8.63 -38.71 -12.98
N LEU A 109 -7.85 -39.21 -11.98
CA LEU A 109 -8.31 -40.25 -11.05
C LEU A 109 -9.23 -39.69 -9.95
N VAL A 110 -8.89 -38.55 -9.40
CA VAL A 110 -9.64 -37.90 -8.27
C VAL A 110 -10.87 -37.18 -8.78
N GLY A 111 -10.79 -36.63 -9.98
CA GLY A 111 -11.78 -35.72 -10.54
C GLY A 111 -11.69 -34.31 -9.99
N ASP A 112 -12.46 -33.41 -10.57
CA ASP A 112 -12.64 -32.04 -10.11
C ASP A 112 -14.12 -31.65 -10.09
N THR A 113 -14.64 -31.39 -8.89
CA THR A 113 -16.04 -30.97 -8.73
C THR A 113 -16.28 -29.54 -9.21
N SER A 114 -15.25 -28.69 -9.23
CA SER A 114 -15.37 -27.30 -9.72
C SER A 114 -15.60 -27.27 -11.23
N ASP A 115 -14.96 -28.18 -11.96
CA ASP A 115 -15.06 -28.30 -13.40
C ASP A 115 -15.97 -29.45 -13.86
N ASN A 116 -16.68 -30.03 -12.90
CA ASN A 116 -17.60 -31.15 -13.14
C ASN A 116 -16.92 -32.35 -13.83
N ILE A 117 -15.67 -32.62 -13.46
CA ILE A 117 -14.92 -33.78 -13.94
C ILE A 117 -15.14 -34.92 -12.95
N PRO A 118 -15.81 -36.01 -13.35
CA PRO A 118 -16.04 -37.13 -12.46
C PRO A 118 -14.72 -37.89 -12.27
N GLY A 119 -14.30 -38.06 -11.02
CA GLY A 119 -13.19 -38.97 -10.71
C GLY A 119 -13.66 -40.42 -10.56
N VAL A 120 -12.72 -41.33 -10.27
CA VAL A 120 -13.06 -42.68 -9.86
C VAL A 120 -13.76 -42.67 -8.51
N PRO A 121 -15.00 -43.22 -8.38
CA PRO A 121 -15.74 -43.17 -7.14
C PRO A 121 -14.96 -43.71 -5.95
N LYS A 122 -14.96 -42.97 -4.81
CA LYS A 122 -14.22 -43.23 -3.58
C LYS A 122 -12.68 -43.20 -3.70
N VAL A 123 -12.14 -42.71 -4.81
CA VAL A 123 -10.71 -42.46 -4.97
C VAL A 123 -10.46 -40.96 -4.70
N GLY A 124 -9.78 -40.69 -3.60
CA GLY A 124 -9.31 -39.36 -3.27
C GLY A 124 -7.79 -39.24 -3.44
N GLN A 125 -7.25 -38.05 -3.19
CA GLN A 125 -5.83 -37.72 -3.39
C GLN A 125 -4.86 -38.78 -2.83
N LYS A 126 -5.10 -39.25 -1.60
CA LYS A 126 -4.23 -40.27 -0.97
C LYS A 126 -4.21 -41.61 -1.72
N THR A 127 -5.35 -42.03 -2.22
CA THR A 127 -5.47 -43.30 -3.00
C THR A 127 -4.83 -43.14 -4.36
N ALA A 128 -5.09 -42.06 -5.08
CA ALA A 128 -4.51 -41.73 -6.35
C ALA A 128 -2.97 -41.60 -6.23
N ALA A 129 -2.46 -40.89 -5.23
CA ALA A 129 -1.04 -40.77 -5.00
C ALA A 129 -0.37 -42.12 -4.69
N LYS A 130 -1.02 -42.96 -3.89
CA LYS A 130 -0.51 -44.32 -3.65
C LYS A 130 -0.35 -45.11 -4.98
N TRP A 131 -1.39 -45.10 -5.79
CA TRP A 131 -1.34 -45.84 -7.07
C TRP A 131 -0.29 -45.27 -8.05
N LEU A 132 -0.21 -43.94 -8.18
CA LEU A 132 0.78 -43.29 -9.01
C LEU A 132 2.23 -43.54 -8.58
N ASN A 133 2.46 -43.63 -7.26
CA ASN A 133 3.77 -43.96 -6.72
C ASN A 133 4.11 -45.48 -6.93
N GLU A 134 3.10 -46.36 -6.95
CA GLU A 134 3.27 -47.81 -7.12
C GLU A 134 3.42 -48.21 -8.59
N TYR A 135 2.56 -47.63 -9.47
CA TYR A 135 2.47 -48.01 -10.89
C TYR A 135 3.16 -46.99 -11.84
N GLY A 136 3.46 -45.79 -11.37
CA GLY A 136 4.18 -44.76 -12.11
C GLY A 136 3.29 -43.78 -12.87
N ASP A 137 2.37 -44.26 -13.70
CA ASP A 137 1.45 -43.43 -14.48
C ASP A 137 0.05 -44.05 -14.56
N ILE A 138 -0.89 -43.29 -15.14
CA ILE A 138 -2.29 -43.70 -15.22
C ILE A 138 -2.48 -44.86 -16.20
N GLN A 139 -1.66 -44.99 -17.25
CA GLN A 139 -1.75 -46.11 -18.19
C GLN A 139 -1.40 -47.41 -17.48
N ASN A 140 -0.29 -47.46 -16.74
CA ASN A 140 0.07 -48.61 -15.94
C ASN A 140 -0.99 -48.95 -14.85
N ILE A 141 -1.65 -47.98 -14.29
CA ILE A 141 -2.78 -48.21 -13.35
C ILE A 141 -3.95 -48.88 -14.08
N LYS A 142 -4.30 -48.42 -15.29
CA LYS A 142 -5.35 -49.04 -16.13
C LYS A 142 -4.98 -50.49 -16.48
N ASP A 143 -3.75 -50.75 -16.93
CA ASP A 143 -3.27 -52.06 -17.32
C ASP A 143 -3.26 -53.05 -16.14
N ASN A 144 -3.11 -52.57 -14.92
CA ASN A 144 -3.10 -53.37 -13.70
C ASN A 144 -4.37 -53.27 -12.88
N ALA A 145 -5.48 -52.77 -13.46
CA ALA A 145 -6.75 -52.53 -12.75
C ALA A 145 -7.32 -53.80 -12.09
N ASP A 146 -7.08 -54.97 -12.67
CA ASP A 146 -7.52 -56.27 -12.12
C ASP A 146 -6.74 -56.71 -10.89
N ALA A 147 -5.50 -56.25 -10.74
CA ALA A 147 -4.68 -56.50 -9.57
C ALA A 147 -5.07 -55.63 -8.35
N ILE A 148 -5.74 -54.51 -8.57
CA ILE A 148 -6.20 -53.59 -7.53
C ILE A 148 -7.46 -54.15 -6.88
N LYS A 149 -7.33 -54.57 -5.61
CA LYS A 149 -8.39 -55.24 -4.83
C LYS A 149 -9.31 -54.25 -4.13
N GLY A 150 -10.49 -54.76 -3.76
CA GLY A 150 -11.48 -54.02 -2.95
C GLY A 150 -12.36 -53.08 -3.77
N VAL A 151 -13.20 -52.33 -3.07
CA VAL A 151 -14.24 -51.47 -3.70
C VAL A 151 -13.62 -50.41 -4.64
N VAL A 152 -12.44 -49.86 -4.29
CA VAL A 152 -11.79 -48.84 -5.13
C VAL A 152 -11.24 -49.47 -6.42
N GLY A 153 -10.79 -50.73 -6.42
CA GLY A 153 -10.39 -51.44 -7.63
C GLY A 153 -11.58 -51.77 -8.54
N GLU A 154 -12.71 -52.17 -7.95
CA GLU A 154 -13.95 -52.34 -8.71
C GLU A 154 -14.44 -51.02 -9.33
N ASN A 155 -14.44 -49.93 -8.56
CA ASN A 155 -14.76 -48.61 -9.07
C ASN A 155 -13.83 -48.16 -10.19
N LEU A 156 -12.51 -48.44 -10.08
CA LEU A 156 -11.53 -48.14 -11.12
C LEU A 156 -11.90 -48.87 -12.44
N ARG A 157 -12.14 -50.19 -12.39
CA ARG A 157 -12.53 -50.95 -13.57
C ARG A 157 -13.80 -50.44 -14.25
N ASN A 158 -14.78 -50.01 -13.44
CA ASN A 158 -16.02 -49.45 -13.95
C ASN A 158 -15.86 -48.05 -14.54
N ALA A 159 -14.78 -47.32 -14.21
CA ALA A 159 -14.50 -45.96 -14.64
C ALA A 159 -13.44 -45.87 -15.76
N LEU A 160 -12.94 -46.97 -16.30
CA LEU A 160 -11.85 -46.96 -17.29
C LEU A 160 -12.15 -46.09 -18.51
N ASP A 161 -13.37 -46.15 -19.03
CA ASP A 161 -13.80 -45.34 -20.19
C ASP A 161 -13.89 -43.85 -19.84
N ASP A 162 -14.26 -43.54 -18.60
CA ASP A 162 -14.33 -42.15 -18.12
C ASP A 162 -12.94 -41.53 -17.88
N ILE A 163 -11.95 -42.36 -17.51
CA ILE A 163 -10.57 -41.88 -17.26
C ILE A 163 -9.97 -41.22 -18.49
N ASP A 164 -10.14 -41.81 -19.68
CA ASP A 164 -9.59 -41.26 -20.94
C ASP A 164 -10.20 -39.91 -21.28
N ARG A 165 -11.50 -39.76 -21.02
CA ARG A 165 -12.17 -38.48 -21.14
C ARG A 165 -11.62 -37.47 -20.11
N ASN A 166 -11.46 -37.90 -18.86
CA ASN A 166 -10.95 -37.05 -17.79
C ASN A 166 -9.52 -36.56 -18.06
N ILE A 167 -8.64 -37.44 -18.55
CA ILE A 167 -7.27 -37.09 -18.98
C ILE A 167 -7.33 -35.95 -20.01
N ASN A 168 -8.20 -36.06 -21.02
CA ASN A 168 -8.32 -35.04 -22.04
C ASN A 168 -8.82 -33.69 -21.45
N LEU A 169 -9.72 -33.72 -20.45
CA LEU A 169 -10.28 -32.54 -19.83
C LEU A 169 -9.29 -31.82 -18.88
N VAL A 170 -8.43 -32.56 -18.16
CA VAL A 170 -7.44 -31.99 -17.23
C VAL A 170 -6.09 -31.71 -17.89
N SER A 171 -5.90 -32.10 -19.15
CA SER A 171 -4.64 -31.87 -19.87
C SER A 171 -4.57 -30.46 -20.41
N LEU A 172 -3.56 -29.71 -20.01
CA LEU A 172 -3.29 -28.39 -20.53
C LEU A 172 -2.69 -28.44 -21.94
N LYS A 173 -3.20 -27.59 -22.83
CA LYS A 173 -2.60 -27.40 -24.15
C LYS A 173 -1.40 -26.47 -24.05
N THR A 174 -0.30 -26.83 -24.70
CA THR A 174 0.95 -26.08 -24.70
C THR A 174 1.34 -25.57 -26.08
N ASN A 175 0.38 -25.48 -26.98
CA ASN A 175 0.55 -25.12 -28.39
C ASN A 175 -0.58 -24.17 -28.86
N VAL A 176 -1.11 -23.35 -28.00
CA VAL A 176 -2.07 -22.32 -28.36
C VAL A 176 -1.37 -21.33 -29.28
N GLU A 177 -2.04 -20.90 -30.34
CA GLU A 177 -1.55 -19.85 -31.22
C GLU A 177 -1.68 -18.48 -30.48
N ILE A 178 -0.54 -17.85 -30.22
CA ILE A 178 -0.42 -16.54 -29.56
C ILE A 178 0.15 -15.58 -30.60
N GLU A 179 -0.51 -14.44 -30.81
CA GLU A 179 -0.10 -13.45 -31.81
C GLU A 179 1.18 -12.72 -31.40
N GLU A 180 1.37 -12.50 -30.09
CA GLU A 180 2.55 -11.81 -29.55
C GLU A 180 3.78 -12.71 -29.61
N SER A 181 4.90 -12.12 -30.04
CA SER A 181 6.19 -12.81 -29.94
C SER A 181 6.64 -12.94 -28.49
N PHE A 182 7.53 -13.91 -28.20
CA PHE A 182 8.04 -14.07 -26.84
C PHE A 182 8.78 -12.81 -26.35
N ASP A 183 9.44 -12.07 -27.25
CA ASP A 183 10.14 -10.82 -26.92
C ASP A 183 9.15 -9.71 -26.54
N ASP A 184 7.97 -9.67 -27.19
CA ASP A 184 6.91 -8.73 -26.82
C ASP A 184 6.39 -8.99 -25.40
N LEU A 185 6.31 -10.29 -25.00
CA LEU A 185 5.88 -10.68 -23.65
C LEU A 185 6.89 -10.29 -22.55
N LEU A 186 8.15 -10.07 -22.91
CA LEU A 186 9.19 -9.60 -21.97
C LEU A 186 9.24 -8.08 -21.87
N THR A 187 8.50 -7.36 -22.71
CA THR A 187 8.54 -5.92 -22.78
C THR A 187 7.59 -5.30 -21.77
N PHE A 188 8.10 -4.37 -20.97
CA PHE A 188 7.33 -3.63 -19.98
C PHE A 188 7.40 -2.14 -20.29
N ASN A 189 6.31 -1.59 -20.81
CA ASN A 189 6.22 -0.20 -21.26
C ASN A 189 5.02 0.49 -20.58
N PRO A 190 5.19 1.06 -19.38
CA PRO A 190 4.12 1.76 -18.68
C PRO A 190 3.75 3.08 -19.42
N ASN A 191 2.45 3.32 -19.52
CA ASN A 191 1.88 4.57 -20.00
C ASN A 191 1.38 5.39 -18.80
N GLU A 192 2.27 6.23 -18.24
CA GLU A 192 1.98 7.02 -17.05
C GLU A 192 0.78 7.97 -17.26
N GLU A 193 0.66 8.59 -18.44
CA GLU A 193 -0.44 9.52 -18.74
C GLU A 193 -1.82 8.82 -18.72
N GLU A 194 -1.87 7.60 -19.24
CA GLU A 194 -3.11 6.80 -19.25
C GLU A 194 -3.44 6.29 -17.85
N LEU A 195 -2.43 5.89 -17.07
CA LEU A 195 -2.60 5.50 -15.68
C LEU A 195 -3.18 6.64 -14.83
N ASP A 196 -2.65 7.86 -14.98
CA ASP A 196 -3.13 9.02 -14.25
C ASP A 196 -4.60 9.31 -14.57
N LYS A 197 -5.00 9.19 -15.84
CA LYS A 197 -6.41 9.34 -16.24
C LYS A 197 -7.30 8.28 -15.61
N ILE A 198 -6.91 7.00 -15.69
CA ILE A 198 -7.69 5.89 -15.13
C ILE A 198 -7.79 6.02 -13.61
N PHE A 199 -6.70 6.37 -12.92
CA PHE A 199 -6.71 6.53 -11.46
C PHE A 199 -7.56 7.72 -11.01
N ALA A 200 -7.53 8.83 -11.75
CA ALA A 200 -8.41 9.97 -11.49
C ALA A 200 -9.89 9.61 -11.69
N GLU A 201 -10.23 8.89 -12.76
CA GLU A 201 -11.59 8.44 -13.06
C GLU A 201 -12.12 7.46 -12.02
N LEU A 202 -11.27 6.53 -11.56
CA LEU A 202 -11.62 5.51 -10.54
C LEU A 202 -11.43 6.00 -9.10
N GLU A 203 -11.02 7.25 -8.90
CA GLU A 203 -10.68 7.83 -7.60
C GLU A 203 -9.62 7.04 -6.79
N PHE A 204 -8.67 6.40 -7.47
CA PHE A 204 -7.58 5.61 -6.85
C PHE A 204 -6.45 6.50 -6.32
N ARG A 205 -6.78 7.42 -5.43
CA ARG A 205 -5.88 8.43 -4.88
C ARG A 205 -4.63 7.88 -4.17
N SER A 206 -4.68 6.66 -3.64
CA SER A 206 -3.52 6.01 -2.99
C SER A 206 -2.51 5.42 -3.98
N VAL A 207 -2.91 5.16 -5.22
CA VAL A 207 -2.06 4.54 -6.26
C VAL A 207 -1.40 5.61 -7.14
N GLU A 208 -2.05 6.76 -7.35
CA GLU A 208 -1.51 7.94 -8.05
C GLU A 208 -0.08 8.31 -7.61
N LYS A 209 0.23 8.05 -6.33
CA LYS A 209 1.49 8.44 -5.70
C LYS A 209 2.69 7.57 -6.05
N SER A 210 2.48 6.33 -6.47
CA SER A 210 3.59 5.43 -6.82
C SER A 210 4.21 5.75 -8.19
N VAL A 211 3.48 6.47 -9.04
CA VAL A 211 3.87 6.81 -10.42
C VAL A 211 4.37 8.26 -10.55
N GLN A 212 3.92 9.16 -9.66
CA GLN A 212 4.38 10.55 -9.71
C GLN A 212 5.85 10.69 -9.31
N LYS A 213 6.67 11.23 -10.21
CA LYS A 213 8.05 11.66 -9.98
C LYS A 213 8.15 12.38 -8.63
N LYS A 214 9.14 12.00 -7.81
CA LYS A 214 9.62 12.85 -6.71
C LYS A 214 9.80 14.26 -7.24
N ILE A 215 8.87 15.15 -6.89
CA ILE A 215 9.03 16.58 -7.14
C ILE A 215 10.36 16.94 -6.46
N SER A 216 11.26 17.52 -7.23
CA SER A 216 12.53 17.97 -6.69
C SER A 216 12.25 18.82 -5.44
N LYS A 217 12.77 18.43 -4.27
CA LYS A 217 12.70 19.24 -3.06
C LYS A 217 13.25 20.62 -3.45
N LYS A 218 12.40 21.65 -3.46
CA LYS A 218 12.89 23.03 -3.38
C LYS A 218 13.74 23.10 -2.13
N GLU A 219 14.87 23.78 -2.18
CA GLU A 219 15.66 24.04 -0.97
C GLU A 219 14.74 24.73 0.05
N ASN A 220 14.57 24.09 1.20
CA ASN A 220 13.81 24.65 2.31
C ASN A 220 14.69 25.69 3.01
N ASP A 221 14.13 26.85 3.30
CA ASP A 221 14.77 27.90 4.12
C ASP A 221 14.31 27.72 5.58
N TYR A 222 14.88 26.70 6.24
CA TYR A 222 14.58 26.40 7.63
C TYR A 222 15.68 26.96 8.54
N GLU A 223 15.31 27.76 9.53
CA GLU A 223 16.25 28.52 10.39
C GLU A 223 16.10 28.10 11.87
N THR A 224 17.22 27.69 12.49
CA THR A 224 17.25 27.44 13.95
C THR A 224 17.53 28.75 14.68
N ILE A 225 16.66 29.13 15.62
CA ILE A 225 16.74 30.41 16.33
C ILE A 225 17.45 30.24 17.66
N LEU A 226 18.72 30.64 17.72
CA LEU A 226 19.54 30.54 18.93
C LEU A 226 19.89 31.91 19.54
N ASP A 227 19.56 33.00 18.87
CA ASP A 227 19.91 34.34 19.32
C ASP A 227 18.74 35.33 19.19
N GLU A 228 18.81 36.41 19.96
CA GLU A 228 17.80 37.45 20.05
C GLU A 228 17.56 38.20 18.74
N LYS A 229 18.61 38.40 17.94
CA LYS A 229 18.52 39.14 16.67
C LYS A 229 17.69 38.36 15.67
N THR A 230 17.93 37.07 15.58
CA THR A 230 17.19 36.17 14.69
C THR A 230 15.75 36.02 15.13
N LEU A 231 15.49 35.93 16.47
CA LEU A 231 14.11 35.94 16.97
C LEU A 231 13.36 37.23 16.58
N LYS A 232 13.97 38.40 16.73
CA LYS A 232 13.37 39.70 16.34
C LYS A 232 13.06 39.78 14.83
N LYS A 233 13.91 39.16 13.99
CA LYS A 233 13.65 39.05 12.55
C LYS A 233 12.36 38.25 12.30
N TRP A 234 12.20 37.08 12.95
CA TRP A 234 11.01 36.24 12.83
C TRP A 234 9.76 36.86 13.39
N ILE A 235 9.82 37.54 14.54
CA ILE A 235 8.75 38.35 15.06
C ILE A 235 8.25 39.38 14.02
N THR A 236 9.17 39.99 13.29
CA THR A 236 8.83 40.95 12.23
C THR A 236 8.14 40.24 11.05
N LYS A 237 8.55 39.04 10.67
CA LYS A 237 7.90 38.25 9.63
C LYS A 237 6.48 37.85 10.02
N VAL A 238 6.27 37.33 11.25
CA VAL A 238 4.95 36.97 11.78
C VAL A 238 3.99 38.19 11.81
N ASN A 239 4.47 39.36 12.24
CA ASN A 239 3.64 40.58 12.24
C ASN A 239 3.17 40.95 10.81
N LYS A 240 3.97 40.71 9.79
CA LYS A 240 3.69 41.07 8.37
C LYS A 240 2.93 40.02 7.62
N SER A 241 2.94 38.76 8.06
CA SER A 241 2.26 37.68 7.35
C SER A 241 0.74 37.85 7.39
N GLU A 242 0.06 37.34 6.38
CA GLU A 242 -1.41 37.24 6.34
C GLU A 242 -1.90 36.04 7.15
N ALA A 243 -1.10 34.96 7.17
CA ALA A 243 -1.24 33.78 8.01
C ALA A 243 0.14 33.30 8.45
N PHE A 244 0.23 32.63 9.58
CA PHE A 244 1.44 31.93 10.00
C PHE A 244 1.04 30.61 10.69
N ALA A 245 1.83 29.56 10.45
CA ALA A 245 1.68 28.32 11.18
C ALA A 245 2.46 28.40 12.51
N ILE A 246 1.92 27.77 13.53
CA ILE A 246 2.54 27.57 14.85
C ILE A 246 2.37 26.11 15.25
N ASP A 247 3.44 25.52 15.75
CA ASP A 247 3.46 24.16 16.28
C ASP A 247 4.38 24.09 17.50
N THR A 248 4.19 23.10 18.39
CA THR A 248 4.96 22.96 19.63
C THR A 248 5.58 21.59 19.76
N GLU A 249 6.86 21.55 20.11
CA GLU A 249 7.55 20.34 20.47
C GLU A 249 7.59 20.16 21.99
N THR A 250 7.32 18.94 22.44
CA THR A 250 7.17 18.63 23.86
C THR A 250 7.87 17.33 24.25
N ASP A 251 8.08 17.12 25.55
CA ASP A 251 8.64 15.90 26.11
C ASP A 251 7.59 14.79 26.35
N SER A 252 6.31 15.10 26.20
CA SER A 252 5.20 14.18 26.46
C SER A 252 3.98 14.52 25.60
N VAL A 253 3.15 13.52 25.32
CA VAL A 253 1.82 13.69 24.67
C VAL A 253 0.71 14.08 25.64
N ASP A 254 0.97 14.10 26.95
CA ASP A 254 0.01 14.54 27.96
C ASP A 254 0.04 16.06 28.08
N THR A 255 -0.96 16.73 27.53
CA THR A 255 -1.08 18.20 27.52
C THR A 255 -1.10 18.85 28.90
N VAL A 256 -1.40 18.08 29.96
CA VAL A 256 -1.45 18.60 31.34
C VAL A 256 -0.05 18.68 31.96
N THR A 257 0.82 17.73 31.64
CA THR A 257 2.13 17.59 32.28
C THR A 257 3.31 17.87 31.34
N ALA A 258 3.10 17.84 30.01
CA ALA A 258 4.14 18.03 29.02
C ALA A 258 4.90 19.36 29.19
N ASN A 259 6.22 19.33 29.13
CA ASN A 259 7.05 20.52 29.07
C ASN A 259 7.28 20.96 27.62
N LEU A 260 7.29 22.27 27.41
CA LEU A 260 7.59 22.86 26.11
C LEU A 260 9.09 22.77 25.83
N ILE A 261 9.47 22.09 24.76
CA ILE A 261 10.87 21.91 24.32
C ILE A 261 11.24 22.96 23.27
N GLY A 262 10.27 23.35 22.44
CA GLY A 262 10.48 24.41 21.45
C GLY A 262 9.19 24.79 20.75
N ILE A 263 9.27 25.84 19.94
CA ILE A 263 8.16 26.38 19.14
C ILE A 263 8.66 26.47 17.69
N SER A 264 7.88 25.99 16.75
CA SER A 264 8.13 26.19 15.32
C SER A 264 7.11 27.15 14.70
N LEU A 265 7.55 27.91 13.72
CA LEU A 265 6.76 28.92 13.00
C LEU A 265 7.04 28.81 11.50
N SER A 266 6.00 28.98 10.68
CA SER A 266 6.14 29.18 9.24
C SER A 266 5.30 30.37 8.79
N VAL A 267 5.82 31.18 7.87
CA VAL A 267 5.15 32.39 7.37
C VAL A 267 4.91 32.36 5.86
N SER A 268 5.57 31.45 5.16
CA SER A 268 5.35 31.13 3.74
C SER A 268 5.85 29.73 3.44
N GLU A 269 5.38 29.14 2.35
CA GLU A 269 5.81 27.80 1.93
C GLU A 269 7.33 27.73 1.76
N ASN A 270 7.94 26.69 2.33
CA ASN A 270 9.38 26.44 2.43
C ASN A 270 10.15 27.44 3.32
N GLU A 271 9.50 28.31 4.06
CA GLU A 271 10.12 29.28 4.98
C GLU A 271 9.59 29.06 6.40
N ALA A 272 10.40 28.41 7.23
CA ALA A 272 10.03 28.07 8.59
C ALA A 272 11.21 28.21 9.55
N CYS A 273 10.92 28.25 10.85
CA CYS A 273 11.96 28.24 11.86
C CYS A 273 11.58 27.38 13.05
N TYR A 274 12.61 26.96 13.78
CA TYR A 274 12.47 26.33 15.08
C TYR A 274 13.15 27.18 16.15
N ILE A 275 12.48 27.39 17.26
CA ILE A 275 12.95 28.13 18.44
C ILE A 275 13.16 27.10 19.55
N PRO A 276 14.32 26.48 19.68
CA PRO A 276 14.61 25.56 20.76
C PRO A 276 14.69 26.30 22.09
N ILE A 277 14.12 25.68 23.16
CA ILE A 277 14.02 26.30 24.49
C ILE A 277 14.61 25.39 25.57
N ALA A 278 14.34 24.08 25.48
CA ALA A 278 14.64 23.14 26.56
C ALA A 278 15.31 21.85 26.10
N HIS A 279 16.08 21.89 25.00
CA HIS A 279 16.95 20.75 24.64
C HIS A 279 18.06 20.55 25.65
N SER A 280 18.34 19.27 25.99
CA SER A 280 19.31 18.91 27.01
C SER A 280 20.04 17.62 26.62
N TYR A 281 21.08 17.74 25.81
CA TYR A 281 22.00 16.65 25.46
C TYR A 281 23.46 17.14 25.56
N ASP A 282 24.41 16.22 25.62
CA ASP A 282 25.84 16.58 25.73
C ASP A 282 26.30 17.36 24.50
N GLY A 283 26.86 18.54 24.75
CA GLY A 283 27.29 19.49 23.69
C GLY A 283 26.16 20.32 23.07
N CYS A 284 24.96 20.34 23.67
CA CYS A 284 23.86 21.15 23.17
C CYS A 284 24.24 22.65 23.11
N PRO A 285 24.01 23.33 21.98
CA PRO A 285 24.25 24.79 21.87
C PRO A 285 23.40 25.58 22.88
N LYS A 286 23.92 26.76 23.27
CA LYS A 286 23.15 27.66 24.12
C LYS A 286 21.88 28.11 23.41
N GLN A 287 20.75 27.93 24.06
CA GLN A 287 19.41 28.29 23.58
C GLN A 287 18.95 29.61 24.23
N LEU A 288 17.93 30.23 23.66
CA LEU A 288 17.22 31.32 24.32
C LEU A 288 16.48 30.77 25.55
N SER A 289 16.39 31.59 26.61
CA SER A 289 15.61 31.20 27.79
C SER A 289 14.11 31.23 27.49
N MET A 290 13.35 30.38 28.17
CA MET A 290 11.87 30.33 28.07
C MET A 290 11.30 31.75 28.35
N ASP A 291 11.73 32.40 29.43
CA ASP A 291 11.25 33.72 29.82
C ASP A 291 11.47 34.72 28.67
N TYR A 292 12.66 34.74 28.07
CA TYR A 292 12.97 35.65 26.97
C TYR A 292 12.08 35.40 25.75
N VAL A 293 11.85 34.14 25.39
CA VAL A 293 10.97 33.78 24.26
C VAL A 293 9.55 34.18 24.55
N VAL A 294 9.02 33.88 25.75
CA VAL A 294 7.67 34.22 26.14
C VAL A 294 7.45 35.72 26.19
N GLU A 295 8.37 36.50 26.78
CA GLU A 295 8.27 37.95 26.87
C GLU A 295 8.29 38.64 25.50
N ASN A 296 9.03 38.12 24.52
CA ASN A 296 9.16 38.77 23.20
C ASN A 296 8.23 38.22 22.13
N LEU A 297 8.00 36.89 22.09
CA LEU A 297 7.17 36.23 21.09
C LEU A 297 5.70 36.19 21.54
N GLY A 298 5.42 35.94 22.83
CA GLY A 298 4.06 35.76 23.34
C GLY A 298 3.12 36.90 22.97
N PRO A 299 3.45 38.19 23.27
CA PRO A 299 2.60 39.32 22.89
C PRO A 299 2.33 39.44 21.38
N ILE A 300 3.28 38.97 20.57
CA ILE A 300 3.16 38.98 19.10
C ILE A 300 2.19 37.92 18.62
N ILE A 301 2.26 36.71 19.17
CA ILE A 301 1.31 35.63 18.88
C ILE A 301 -0.08 36.04 19.33
N GLU A 302 -0.24 36.52 20.57
CA GLU A 302 -1.52 36.98 21.11
C GLU A 302 -2.15 38.09 20.26
N LYS A 303 -1.36 39.07 19.80
CA LYS A 303 -1.82 40.14 18.92
C LYS A 303 -2.28 39.67 17.56
N ASN A 304 -1.61 38.66 16.98
CA ASN A 304 -1.86 38.16 15.64
C ASN A 304 -2.55 36.79 15.66
N GLN A 305 -3.14 36.36 16.76
CA GLN A 305 -3.76 35.06 16.94
C GLN A 305 -4.84 34.72 15.89
N ASP A 306 -5.53 35.75 15.37
CA ASP A 306 -6.49 35.63 14.27
C ASP A 306 -5.88 35.29 12.92
N LYS A 307 -4.55 35.18 12.84
CA LYS A 307 -3.76 34.74 11.69
C LYS A 307 -3.07 33.39 11.96
N ALA A 308 -3.16 32.88 13.19
CA ALA A 308 -2.49 31.64 13.59
C ALA A 308 -3.17 30.42 12.99
N VAL A 309 -2.40 29.55 12.39
CA VAL A 309 -2.80 28.25 11.83
C VAL A 309 -2.07 27.15 12.60
N GLY A 310 -2.74 26.07 12.91
CA GLY A 310 -2.09 24.89 13.49
C GLY A 310 -2.67 23.58 12.97
N GLN A 311 -2.11 22.50 13.45
CA GLN A 311 -2.58 21.13 13.20
C GLN A 311 -2.93 20.48 14.53
N ASN A 312 -4.20 20.29 14.85
CA ASN A 312 -4.65 19.79 16.15
C ASN A 312 -4.34 20.76 17.33
N LEU A 313 -4.66 22.04 17.14
CA LEU A 313 -4.38 23.13 18.08
C LEU A 313 -4.86 22.88 19.51
N LYS A 314 -5.82 21.98 19.72
CA LYS A 314 -6.25 21.57 21.06
C LYS A 314 -5.11 20.92 21.87
N PHE A 315 -4.02 20.47 21.22
CA PHE A 315 -2.81 20.02 21.88
C PHE A 315 -1.89 21.19 22.25
N ASP A 316 -1.63 22.10 21.31
CA ASP A 316 -0.65 23.19 21.46
C ASP A 316 -1.13 24.31 22.36
N ILE A 317 -2.39 24.72 22.22
CA ILE A 317 -2.97 25.85 22.98
C ILE A 317 -2.83 25.69 24.50
N PRO A 318 -3.17 24.53 25.11
CA PRO A 318 -2.99 24.35 26.57
C PRO A 318 -1.52 24.39 26.99
N ILE A 319 -0.61 23.88 26.18
CA ILE A 319 0.83 23.89 26.46
C ILE A 319 1.36 25.31 26.42
N LEU A 320 1.09 26.06 25.35
CA LEU A 320 1.47 27.46 25.21
C LEU A 320 0.91 28.32 26.36
N ALA A 321 -0.36 28.09 26.72
CA ALA A 321 -1.01 28.85 27.81
C ALA A 321 -0.35 28.63 29.19
N ARG A 322 0.07 27.38 29.50
CA ARG A 322 0.82 27.06 30.72
C ARG A 322 2.17 27.76 30.80
N HIS A 323 2.78 28.02 29.64
CA HIS A 323 4.06 28.69 29.52
C HIS A 323 3.93 30.22 29.30
N GLY A 324 2.71 30.78 29.41
CA GLY A 324 2.48 32.23 29.39
C GLY A 324 2.09 32.81 28.02
N ILE A 325 1.90 32.00 26.98
CA ILE A 325 1.44 32.43 25.65
C ILE A 325 -0.03 32.05 25.50
N LYS A 326 -0.95 33.00 25.41
CA LYS A 326 -2.39 32.73 25.34
C LYS A 326 -2.92 32.91 23.93
N ILE A 327 -3.50 31.83 23.40
CA ILE A 327 -4.25 31.82 22.14
C ILE A 327 -5.71 31.51 22.48
N THR A 328 -6.60 32.46 22.25
CA THR A 328 -8.05 32.33 22.48
C THR A 328 -8.83 32.36 21.17
N LYS A 329 -8.17 32.67 20.08
CA LYS A 329 -8.67 32.66 18.70
C LYS A 329 -7.58 32.16 17.81
N PHE A 330 -7.95 31.57 16.68
CA PHE A 330 -7.03 31.18 15.65
C PHE A 330 -7.71 31.26 14.27
N LEU A 331 -6.92 31.33 13.23
CA LEU A 331 -7.42 31.40 11.86
C LEU A 331 -7.96 30.04 11.42
N ALA A 332 -7.18 28.98 11.67
CA ALA A 332 -7.53 27.65 11.20
C ALA A 332 -6.81 26.54 11.97
N ASP A 333 -7.48 25.39 12.05
CA ASP A 333 -6.91 24.09 12.42
C ASP A 333 -7.03 23.15 11.20
N THR A 334 -5.89 22.73 10.64
CA THR A 334 -5.84 21.95 9.39
C THR A 334 -6.39 20.54 9.56
N MET A 335 -6.34 19.96 10.78
CA MET A 335 -7.01 18.69 11.09
C MET A 335 -8.53 18.83 10.97
N LEU A 336 -9.11 19.88 11.57
CA LEU A 336 -10.55 20.12 11.52
C LEU A 336 -11.00 20.52 10.10
N MET A 337 -10.21 21.35 9.40
CA MET A 337 -10.49 21.68 7.98
C MET A 337 -10.61 20.44 7.11
N SER A 338 -9.66 19.50 7.23
CA SER A 338 -9.67 18.26 6.46
C SER A 338 -10.84 17.35 6.84
N TYR A 339 -11.17 17.27 8.13
CA TYR A 339 -12.31 16.51 8.64
C TYR A 339 -13.64 17.01 8.05
N VAL A 340 -13.87 18.30 8.07
CA VAL A 340 -15.11 18.92 7.55
C VAL A 340 -15.17 18.82 6.02
N LEU A 341 -14.04 18.89 5.31
CA LEU A 341 -14.00 18.73 3.86
C LEU A 341 -14.35 17.31 3.42
N ASN A 342 -13.80 16.32 4.08
CA ASN A 342 -14.05 14.91 3.80
C ASN A 342 -13.60 14.03 4.98
N SER A 343 -14.53 13.71 5.88
CA SER A 343 -14.28 12.95 7.11
C SER A 343 -13.78 11.52 6.90
N THR A 344 -13.94 10.96 5.71
CA THR A 344 -13.57 9.58 5.37
C THR A 344 -12.37 9.46 4.44
N ALA A 345 -11.83 10.58 3.92
CA ALA A 345 -10.75 10.55 2.93
C ALA A 345 -9.45 9.94 3.48
N THR A 346 -9.12 10.23 4.75
CA THR A 346 -7.89 9.75 5.40
C THR A 346 -8.02 9.84 6.92
N ARG A 347 -6.99 9.36 7.64
CA ARG A 347 -6.78 9.73 9.04
C ARG A 347 -6.22 11.15 9.06
N HIS A 348 -6.86 12.08 9.75
CA HIS A 348 -6.58 13.52 9.68
C HIS A 348 -5.28 13.95 10.38
N GLY A 349 -4.33 13.06 10.60
CA GLY A 349 -2.98 13.36 11.07
C GLY A 349 -2.12 13.97 9.97
N MET A 350 -1.20 14.86 10.31
CA MET A 350 -0.38 15.67 9.40
C MET A 350 0.34 14.84 8.34
N ASP A 351 1.06 13.77 8.70
CA ASP A 351 1.75 12.89 7.76
C ASP A 351 0.83 12.37 6.66
N ARG A 352 -0.38 11.96 7.04
CA ARG A 352 -1.37 11.45 6.10
C ARG A 352 -1.97 12.54 5.24
N LEU A 353 -2.19 13.72 5.80
CA LEU A 353 -2.69 14.86 5.05
C LEU A 353 -1.64 15.37 4.06
N ALA A 354 -0.39 15.48 4.47
CA ALA A 354 0.73 15.86 3.62
C ALA A 354 0.91 14.88 2.46
N ASP A 355 0.93 13.59 2.78
CA ASP A 355 1.02 12.55 1.77
C ASP A 355 -0.17 12.57 0.81
N PHE A 356 -1.40 12.71 1.31
CA PHE A 356 -2.63 12.60 0.53
C PHE A 356 -2.92 13.85 -0.32
N TYR A 357 -2.75 15.06 0.24
CA TYR A 357 -3.14 16.31 -0.44
C TYR A 357 -1.98 17.07 -1.06
N LEU A 358 -0.76 16.94 -0.51
CA LEU A 358 0.42 17.68 -0.98
C LEU A 358 1.42 16.79 -1.74
N ASN A 359 1.17 15.48 -1.82
CA ASN A 359 2.13 14.50 -2.34
C ASN A 359 3.54 14.65 -1.72
N TYR A 360 3.56 14.90 -0.39
CA TYR A 360 4.77 15.15 0.36
C TYR A 360 4.94 14.12 1.47
N THR A 361 6.10 13.49 1.54
CA THR A 361 6.44 12.55 2.61
C THR A 361 7.17 13.30 3.72
N THR A 362 6.53 13.45 4.87
CA THR A 362 7.10 14.08 6.06
C THR A 362 8.13 13.20 6.75
N THR A 363 9.01 13.82 7.51
CA THR A 363 9.87 13.14 8.49
C THR A 363 8.99 12.66 9.65
N LYS A 364 9.08 11.39 10.04
CA LYS A 364 8.26 10.87 11.15
C LYS A 364 8.92 11.15 12.49
N TYR A 365 8.10 11.37 13.52
CA TYR A 365 8.59 11.51 14.89
C TYR A 365 9.51 10.37 15.32
N THR A 366 9.21 9.13 14.94
CA THR A 366 10.05 7.96 15.22
C THR A 366 11.37 7.94 14.48
N ASP A 367 11.50 8.67 13.37
CA ASP A 367 12.77 8.76 12.63
C ASP A 367 13.78 9.66 13.37
N VAL A 368 13.27 10.63 14.15
CA VAL A 368 14.10 11.55 14.93
C VAL A 368 14.32 11.11 16.38
N THR A 369 13.33 10.46 17.00
CA THR A 369 13.40 10.03 18.41
C THR A 369 13.75 8.55 18.59
N GLY A 370 13.69 7.73 17.51
CA GLY A 370 13.82 6.29 17.59
C GLY A 370 12.51 5.57 17.96
N THR A 371 12.57 4.25 18.09
CA THR A 371 11.40 3.40 18.32
C THR A 371 11.53 2.50 19.54
N ALA A 372 10.42 2.16 20.17
CA ALA A 372 10.34 1.22 21.31
C ALA A 372 11.35 1.53 22.43
N SER A 373 12.13 0.54 22.86
CA SER A 373 13.08 0.68 23.97
C SER A 373 14.29 1.59 23.69
N LYS A 374 14.45 2.05 22.45
CA LYS A 374 15.52 2.98 22.05
C LYS A 374 15.00 4.40 21.81
N GLN A 375 13.73 4.64 22.08
CA GLN A 375 13.14 5.96 21.93
C GLN A 375 13.68 6.91 23.01
N ILE A 376 14.17 8.06 22.56
CA ILE A 376 14.64 9.15 23.43
C ILE A 376 13.55 10.25 23.53
N SER A 377 13.66 11.11 24.55
CA SER A 377 12.85 12.31 24.64
C SER A 377 13.21 13.28 23.50
N PHE A 378 12.22 14.07 23.03
CA PHE A 378 12.53 15.10 22.02
C PHE A 378 13.56 16.11 22.50
N SER A 379 13.63 16.38 23.82
CA SER A 379 14.67 17.21 24.42
C SER A 379 16.09 16.69 24.25
N GLU A 380 16.26 15.40 23.98
CA GLU A 380 17.56 14.74 23.76
C GLU A 380 17.93 14.65 22.29
N VAL A 381 17.00 15.00 21.36
CA VAL A 381 17.28 15.03 19.92
C VAL A 381 18.23 16.18 19.60
N LYS A 382 19.25 15.93 18.78
CA LYS A 382 20.21 16.96 18.37
C LYS A 382 19.51 18.08 17.58
N LEU A 383 19.92 19.33 17.80
CA LEU A 383 19.26 20.50 17.23
C LEU A 383 19.26 20.55 15.70
N ASP A 384 20.25 20.03 15.03
CA ASP A 384 20.28 19.92 13.57
C ASP A 384 19.13 19.05 13.04
N ILE A 385 18.82 17.93 13.72
CA ILE A 385 17.73 17.02 13.37
C ILE A 385 16.38 17.57 13.86
N ALA A 386 16.33 18.04 15.12
CA ALA A 386 15.10 18.55 15.72
C ALA A 386 14.58 19.81 15.00
N SER A 387 15.50 20.68 14.55
CA SER A 387 15.15 21.91 13.84
C SER A 387 14.54 21.65 12.48
N ASP A 388 15.12 20.73 11.71
CA ASP A 388 14.58 20.35 10.41
C ASP A 388 13.19 19.70 10.56
N TYR A 389 13.03 18.82 11.55
CA TYR A 389 11.75 18.17 11.84
C TYR A 389 10.65 19.19 12.24
N ALA A 390 10.92 19.98 13.27
CA ALA A 390 9.92 20.93 13.80
C ALA A 390 9.59 22.05 12.79
N ALA A 391 10.56 22.54 12.03
CA ALA A 391 10.33 23.52 10.97
C ALA A 391 9.53 22.92 9.81
N GLU A 392 9.76 21.64 9.46
CA GLU A 392 8.97 20.90 8.46
C GLU A 392 7.49 20.84 8.89
N ASP A 393 7.21 20.53 10.18
CA ASP A 393 5.85 20.39 10.69
C ASP A 393 5.08 21.73 10.59
N ALA A 394 5.70 22.85 10.92
CA ALA A 394 5.11 24.19 10.75
C ALA A 394 4.90 24.54 9.26
N ASP A 395 5.87 24.24 8.38
CA ASP A 395 5.76 24.51 6.94
C ASP A 395 4.64 23.68 6.30
N ILE A 396 4.58 22.39 6.60
CA ILE A 396 3.53 21.50 6.10
C ILE A 396 2.15 21.94 6.60
N THR A 397 2.04 22.36 7.85
CA THR A 397 0.79 22.91 8.41
C THR A 397 0.32 24.13 7.60
N LEU A 398 1.21 25.06 7.26
CA LEU A 398 0.86 26.23 6.45
C LEU A 398 0.47 25.86 5.02
N ARG A 399 1.18 24.91 4.40
CA ARG A 399 0.83 24.41 3.05
C ARG A 399 -0.54 23.72 3.04
N LEU A 400 -0.86 22.92 4.06
CA LEU A 400 -2.18 22.29 4.19
C LEU A 400 -3.29 23.35 4.32
N TYR A 401 -3.06 24.41 5.12
CA TYR A 401 -3.98 25.53 5.19
C TYR A 401 -4.19 26.18 3.82
N ASN A 402 -3.12 26.50 3.10
CA ASN A 402 -3.18 27.10 1.77
C ASN A 402 -3.95 26.22 0.77
N PHE A 403 -3.85 24.90 0.91
CA PHE A 403 -4.58 23.94 0.11
C PHE A 403 -6.08 23.88 0.47
N PHE A 404 -6.41 23.82 1.76
CA PHE A 404 -7.80 23.64 2.20
C PHE A 404 -8.64 24.93 2.18
N ALA A 405 -8.04 26.08 2.44
CA ALA A 405 -8.78 27.33 2.58
C ALA A 405 -9.57 27.72 1.31
N PRO A 406 -9.03 27.61 0.09
CA PRO A 406 -9.80 27.84 -1.14
C PRO A 406 -10.97 26.87 -1.28
N LEU A 407 -10.75 25.56 -1.00
CA LEU A 407 -11.77 24.53 -1.12
C LEU A 407 -12.96 24.75 -0.18
N LEU A 408 -12.68 25.22 1.06
CA LEU A 408 -13.73 25.54 2.02
C LEU A 408 -14.50 26.80 1.64
N LYS A 409 -13.86 27.79 1.02
CA LYS A 409 -14.57 28.99 0.52
C LYS A 409 -15.63 28.65 -0.53
N GLU A 410 -15.37 27.66 -1.38
CA GLU A 410 -16.32 27.18 -2.39
C GLU A 410 -17.47 26.36 -1.78
N LYS A 411 -17.29 25.79 -0.57
CA LYS A 411 -18.23 24.90 0.12
C LYS A 411 -18.87 25.57 1.33
N SER A 412 -19.80 26.51 1.09
CA SER A 412 -20.38 27.39 2.13
C SER A 412 -20.94 26.66 3.34
N ASN A 413 -21.63 25.52 3.18
CA ASN A 413 -22.20 24.77 4.30
C ASN A 413 -21.12 24.14 5.18
N GLN A 414 -20.06 23.58 4.57
CA GLN A 414 -18.94 23.00 5.27
C GLN A 414 -18.11 24.07 5.99
N ASN A 415 -17.90 25.21 5.34
CA ASN A 415 -17.23 26.33 5.99
C ASN A 415 -18.02 26.86 7.19
N LYS A 416 -19.36 26.94 7.10
CA LYS A 416 -20.22 27.31 8.21
C LYS A 416 -20.12 26.29 9.36
N LEU A 417 -20.16 25.00 9.06
CA LEU A 417 -19.97 23.93 10.06
C LEU A 417 -18.63 24.11 10.79
N LEU A 418 -17.54 24.33 10.04
CA LEU A 418 -16.22 24.55 10.60
C LEU A 418 -16.18 25.73 11.57
N GLN A 419 -16.74 26.88 11.18
CA GLN A 419 -16.71 28.11 11.98
C GLN A 419 -17.66 28.10 13.18
N ASP A 420 -18.87 27.52 13.05
CA ASP A 420 -19.93 27.59 14.04
C ASP A 420 -19.87 26.46 15.07
N ILE A 421 -19.22 25.34 14.73
CA ILE A 421 -19.27 24.10 15.55
C ILE A 421 -17.87 23.59 15.90
N GLU A 422 -16.93 23.53 14.95
CA GLU A 422 -15.62 22.90 15.16
C GLU A 422 -14.59 23.88 15.76
N TYR A 423 -14.69 25.19 15.50
CA TYR A 423 -13.85 26.24 16.06
C TYR A 423 -14.53 26.87 17.27
#